data_22984fc5ce6379973ec244b0a1d35721
#
_entry.id   22984fc5ce6379973ec244b0a1d35721
#
_cell.length_a   1.000
_cell.length_b   1.000
_cell.length_c   1.000
_cell.angle_alpha   90.00
_cell.angle_beta   90.00
_cell.angle_gamma   90.00
#
_symmetry.space_group_name_H-M   'P 1'
#
loop_
_entity.id
_entity.type
_entity.pdbx_description
1 polymer ?
#
loop_
_entity_poly.entity_id
_entity_poly.type
_entity_poly.pdbx_seq_one_letter_code
_entity_poly.pdbx_strand_id
1 'polypeptide(L)'
;MKKTLIILCTMLLSLSMHGQYIPPVEEDVKANLAEWQDLKFGMFIHWGAYSQWGVIESWSLAPDDISWEYRARAERDLSYFDYLREYEHLKDTFNPVNFDPGKWADAAKYAGMKYVVFTTKHHDGFCMFDTHQTDYTSV
;
A
#
# COMPACT_ATOMS: atom_id res chain seq x y z
N MET A 1 -0.89 -3.31 50.34
CA MET A 1 -2.19 -3.61 49.72
C MET A 1 -2.49 -2.75 48.47
N LYS A 2 -2.44 -1.40 48.50
CA LYS A 2 -2.76 -0.57 47.33
C LYS A 2 -1.82 -0.80 46.11
N LYS A 3 -0.50 -0.97 46.34
CA LYS A 3 0.49 -1.21 45.27
C LYS A 3 0.30 -2.58 44.62
N THR A 4 -0.04 -3.62 45.38
CA THR A 4 -0.30 -4.97 44.87
C THR A 4 -1.58 -5.01 44.04
N LEU A 5 -2.62 -4.25 44.40
CA LEU A 5 -3.85 -4.14 43.64
C LEU A 5 -3.65 -3.44 42.28
N ILE A 6 -2.82 -2.40 42.25
CA ILE A 6 -2.50 -1.68 40.98
C ILE A 6 -1.74 -2.59 40.02
N ILE A 7 -0.78 -3.37 40.48
CA ILE A 7 -0.02 -4.33 39.66
C ILE A 7 -0.95 -5.43 39.13
N LEU A 8 -1.89 -5.91 39.91
CA LEU A 8 -2.86 -6.92 39.49
C LEU A 8 -3.82 -6.36 38.44
N CYS A 9 -4.30 -5.13 38.58
CA CYS A 9 -5.14 -4.44 37.59
C CYS A 9 -4.40 -4.19 36.26
N THR A 10 -3.11 -3.80 36.31
CA THR A 10 -2.32 -3.60 35.08
C THR A 10 -2.03 -4.92 34.37
N MET A 11 -1.78 -6.02 35.09
CA MET A 11 -1.65 -7.35 34.48
C MET A 11 -2.95 -7.85 33.86
N LEU A 12 -4.12 -7.60 34.46
CA LEU A 12 -5.41 -7.98 33.89
C LEU A 12 -5.76 -7.15 32.66
N LEU A 13 -5.38 -5.88 32.59
CA LEU A 13 -5.58 -5.04 31.41
C LEU A 13 -4.66 -5.43 30.23
N SER A 14 -3.46 -5.92 30.50
CA SER A 14 -2.55 -6.38 29.45
C SER A 14 -2.97 -7.72 28.81
N LEU A 15 -3.79 -8.53 29.47
CA LEU A 15 -4.35 -9.77 28.91
C LEU A 15 -5.51 -9.53 27.93
N SER A 16 -6.08 -8.31 27.87
CA SER A 16 -7.22 -7.99 27.02
C SER A 16 -6.86 -7.36 25.68
N MET A 17 -5.59 -7.12 25.39
CA MET A 17 -5.13 -6.48 24.16
C MET A 17 -4.68 -7.48 23.08
N HIS A 18 -5.38 -8.58 22.94
CA HIS A 18 -5.20 -9.43 21.76
C HIS A 18 -6.11 -8.88 20.66
N GLY A 19 -5.52 -8.40 19.57
CA GLY A 19 -6.28 -8.15 18.35
C GLY A 19 -6.99 -9.45 17.97
N GLN A 20 -8.30 -9.49 18.18
CA GLN A 20 -9.08 -10.70 17.89
C GLN A 20 -9.30 -10.78 16.39
N TYR A 21 -8.60 -11.71 15.74
CA TYR A 21 -8.98 -12.14 14.41
C TYR A 21 -10.34 -12.85 14.50
N ILE A 22 -11.34 -12.30 13.85
CA ILE A 22 -12.66 -12.92 13.71
C ILE A 22 -12.63 -13.65 12.36
N PRO A 23 -12.62 -14.98 12.35
CA PRO A 23 -12.63 -15.73 11.10
C PRO A 23 -13.94 -15.50 10.34
N PRO A 24 -13.92 -15.51 9.00
CA PRO A 24 -15.14 -15.42 8.21
C PRO A 24 -16.10 -16.56 8.58
N VAL A 25 -17.39 -16.30 8.47
CA VAL A 25 -18.44 -17.30 8.78
C VAL A 25 -18.90 -18.05 7.53
N GLU A 26 -18.80 -17.41 6.37
CA GLU A 26 -19.17 -17.97 5.07
C GLU A 26 -18.18 -19.07 4.67
N GLU A 27 -18.70 -20.24 4.29
CA GLU A 27 -17.88 -21.42 3.99
C GLU A 27 -17.02 -21.25 2.73
N ASP A 28 -17.53 -20.56 1.70
CA ASP A 28 -16.78 -20.23 0.50
C ASP A 28 -15.63 -19.25 0.79
N VAL A 29 -15.82 -18.27 1.67
CA VAL A 29 -14.76 -17.34 2.10
C VAL A 29 -13.69 -18.08 2.89
N LYS A 30 -14.07 -19.02 3.76
CA LYS A 30 -13.09 -19.86 4.48
C LYS A 30 -12.27 -20.72 3.53
N ALA A 31 -12.94 -21.36 2.56
CA ALA A 31 -12.25 -22.22 1.58
C ALA A 31 -11.27 -21.41 0.73
N ASN A 32 -11.69 -20.25 0.20
CA ASN A 32 -10.85 -19.37 -0.59
C ASN A 32 -9.67 -18.81 0.23
N LEU A 33 -9.89 -18.48 1.49
CA LEU A 33 -8.82 -18.01 2.38
C LEU A 33 -7.79 -19.11 2.64
N ALA A 34 -8.23 -20.35 2.88
CA ALA A 34 -7.35 -21.47 3.08
C ALA A 34 -6.52 -21.77 1.81
N GLU A 35 -7.16 -21.78 0.63
CA GLU A 35 -6.49 -21.91 -0.66
C GLU A 35 -5.44 -20.82 -0.86
N TRP A 36 -5.81 -19.53 -0.64
CA TRP A 36 -4.88 -18.42 -0.77
C TRP A 36 -3.69 -18.55 0.18
N GLN A 37 -3.92 -18.95 1.43
CA GLN A 37 -2.86 -19.17 2.41
C GLN A 37 -1.88 -20.29 1.98
N ASP A 38 -2.37 -21.29 1.25
CA ASP A 38 -1.54 -22.39 0.74
C ASP A 38 -0.70 -22.02 -0.49
N LEU A 39 -1.04 -20.93 -1.18
CA LEU A 39 -0.22 -20.44 -2.30
C LEU A 39 1.17 -19.96 -1.87
N LYS A 40 1.34 -19.49 -0.65
CA LYS A 40 2.59 -19.11 0.06
C LYS A 40 3.41 -17.99 -0.59
N PHE A 41 3.54 -17.96 -1.92
CA PHE A 41 4.44 -17.07 -2.63
C PHE A 41 3.74 -16.36 -3.77
N GLY A 42 3.74 -15.04 -3.73
CA GLY A 42 3.10 -14.17 -4.73
C GLY A 42 3.92 -12.93 -5.03
N MET A 43 3.55 -12.24 -6.10
CA MET A 43 4.09 -10.94 -6.49
C MET A 43 3.22 -9.83 -5.89
N PHE A 44 3.85 -8.90 -5.18
CA PHE A 44 3.21 -7.69 -4.71
C PHE A 44 3.70 -6.50 -5.55
N ILE A 45 2.79 -5.74 -6.15
CA ILE A 45 3.11 -4.66 -7.08
C ILE A 45 2.62 -3.35 -6.50
N HIS A 46 3.56 -2.43 -6.26
CA HIS A 46 3.31 -1.02 -6.07
C HIS A 46 3.62 -0.27 -7.36
N TRP A 47 2.60 0.26 -8.01
CA TRP A 47 2.73 1.02 -9.24
C TRP A 47 1.65 2.10 -9.31
N GLY A 48 2.07 3.33 -9.55
CA GLY A 48 1.19 4.49 -9.56
C GLY A 48 1.91 5.73 -10.06
N ALA A 49 1.34 6.91 -9.82
CA ALA A 49 1.90 8.20 -10.23
C ALA A 49 3.36 8.38 -9.78
N TYR A 50 3.69 7.97 -8.57
CA TYR A 50 5.01 8.01 -7.96
C TYR A 50 6.12 7.31 -8.77
N SER A 51 5.75 6.33 -9.60
CA SER A 51 6.72 5.61 -10.44
C SER A 51 7.38 6.51 -11.49
N GLN A 52 6.74 7.62 -11.87
CA GLN A 52 7.31 8.60 -12.80
C GLN A 52 8.51 9.34 -12.19
N TRP A 53 8.50 9.57 -10.89
CA TRP A 53 9.59 10.23 -10.17
C TRP A 53 10.62 9.23 -9.61
N GLY A 54 10.31 7.94 -9.62
CA GLY A 54 11.19 6.91 -9.06
C GLY A 54 11.33 7.00 -7.55
N VAL A 55 10.34 7.55 -6.87
CA VAL A 55 10.25 7.56 -5.40
C VAL A 55 9.52 6.30 -4.90
N ILE A 56 9.75 5.96 -3.64
CA ILE A 56 9.14 4.79 -3.04
C ILE A 56 7.68 5.10 -2.72
N GLU A 57 6.80 4.68 -3.61
CA GLU A 57 5.36 4.83 -3.48
C GLU A 57 4.97 6.30 -3.20
N SER A 58 3.97 6.55 -2.37
CA SER A 58 3.59 7.91 -1.98
C SER A 58 4.21 8.37 -0.64
N TRP A 59 5.20 7.67 -0.10
CA TRP A 59 5.82 8.02 1.18
C TRP A 59 6.56 9.35 1.16
N SER A 60 7.05 9.78 0.00
CA SER A 60 7.66 11.10 -0.17
C SER A 60 6.70 12.27 0.07
N LEU A 61 5.38 12.01 0.15
CA LEU A 61 4.35 13.01 0.49
C LEU A 61 4.21 13.25 1.99
N ALA A 62 4.86 12.42 2.83
CA ALA A 62 4.88 12.66 4.27
C ALA A 62 5.66 13.94 4.60
N PRO A 63 5.28 14.69 5.66
CA PRO A 63 6.06 15.83 6.12
C PRO A 63 7.51 15.47 6.44
N ASP A 64 8.43 16.41 6.22
CA ASP A 64 9.88 16.17 6.35
C ASP A 64 10.33 15.68 7.72
N ASP A 65 9.62 16.06 8.78
CA ASP A 65 9.92 15.68 10.16
C ASP A 65 9.56 14.23 10.50
N ILE A 66 8.74 13.59 9.68
CA ILE A 66 8.32 12.19 9.87
C ILE A 66 8.62 11.29 8.67
N SER A 67 9.04 11.86 7.55
CA SER A 67 9.36 11.09 6.34
C SER A 67 10.73 10.41 6.45
N TRP A 68 10.74 9.09 6.24
CA TRP A 68 11.96 8.31 6.07
C TRP A 68 12.38 8.20 4.58
N GLU A 69 11.53 8.66 3.67
CA GLU A 69 11.75 8.65 2.24
C GLU A 69 12.20 10.02 1.73
N TYR A 70 13.09 10.00 0.76
CA TYR A 70 13.55 11.22 0.12
C TYR A 70 12.57 11.67 -0.97
N ARG A 71 12.33 12.99 -1.06
CA ARG A 71 11.61 13.58 -2.17
C ARG A 71 12.34 13.33 -3.49
N ALA A 72 11.60 13.36 -4.60
CA ALA A 72 12.17 13.27 -5.93
C ALA A 72 13.30 14.30 -6.10
N ARG A 73 14.38 13.91 -6.78
CA ARG A 73 15.62 14.70 -6.83
C ARG A 73 15.41 16.11 -7.41
N ALA A 74 14.60 16.25 -8.46
CA ALA A 74 14.33 17.52 -9.11
C ALA A 74 13.45 18.46 -8.27
N GLU A 75 12.58 17.90 -7.44
CA GLU A 75 11.57 18.61 -6.65
C GLU A 75 11.95 18.73 -5.18
N ARG A 76 13.15 18.31 -4.81
CA ARG A 76 13.63 18.28 -3.41
C ARG A 76 13.62 19.64 -2.73
N ASP A 77 13.94 20.70 -3.49
CA ASP A 77 14.09 22.06 -2.96
C ASP A 77 12.80 22.85 -2.94
N LEU A 78 11.68 22.24 -3.40
CA LEU A 78 10.36 22.86 -3.32
C LEU A 78 9.88 22.95 -1.86
N SER A 79 9.03 23.93 -1.57
CA SER A 79 8.30 23.90 -0.31
C SER A 79 7.42 22.65 -0.24
N TYR A 80 7.04 22.22 0.97
CA TYR A 80 6.19 21.04 1.15
C TYR A 80 4.91 21.10 0.30
N PHE A 81 4.20 22.24 0.34
CA PHE A 81 2.96 22.39 -0.42
C PHE A 81 3.16 22.49 -1.93
N ASP A 82 4.28 23.05 -2.38
CA ASP A 82 4.62 23.05 -3.80
C ASP A 82 4.94 21.63 -4.29
N TYR A 83 5.68 20.85 -3.49
CA TYR A 83 5.96 19.45 -3.78
C TYR A 83 4.67 18.62 -3.93
N LEU A 84 3.70 18.80 -3.03
CA LEU A 84 2.41 18.13 -3.12
C LEU A 84 1.67 18.48 -4.42
N ARG A 85 1.67 19.75 -4.81
CA ARG A 85 1.01 20.18 -6.06
C ARG A 85 1.67 19.58 -7.29
N GLU A 86 3.00 19.61 -7.36
CA GLU A 86 3.73 19.03 -8.48
C GLU A 86 3.52 17.51 -8.57
N TYR A 87 3.46 16.84 -7.42
CA TYR A 87 3.13 15.42 -7.37
C TYR A 87 1.71 15.14 -7.93
N GLU A 88 0.72 15.92 -7.55
CA GLU A 88 -0.65 15.75 -8.04
C GLU A 88 -0.74 15.91 -9.57
N HIS A 89 0.09 16.76 -10.17
CA HIS A 89 0.19 16.92 -11.62
C HIS A 89 0.80 15.72 -12.35
N LEU A 90 1.39 14.75 -11.66
CA LEU A 90 1.86 13.51 -12.29
C LEU A 90 0.73 12.74 -12.97
N LYS A 91 -0.51 12.91 -12.54
CA LYS A 91 -1.67 12.33 -13.22
C LYS A 91 -1.77 12.77 -14.68
N ASP A 92 -1.43 14.03 -14.96
CA ASP A 92 -1.60 14.64 -16.30
C ASP A 92 -0.61 14.06 -17.32
N THR A 93 0.48 13.46 -16.85
CA THR A 93 1.53 12.85 -17.67
C THR A 93 1.62 11.32 -17.51
N PHE A 94 0.75 10.73 -16.70
CA PHE A 94 0.75 9.28 -16.48
C PHE A 94 0.29 8.55 -17.75
N ASN A 95 1.25 8.10 -18.54
CA ASN A 95 1.00 7.39 -19.79
C ASN A 95 2.00 6.24 -19.98
N PRO A 96 1.75 5.06 -19.40
CA PRO A 96 2.67 3.93 -19.40
C PRO A 96 2.66 3.15 -20.72
N VAL A 97 3.05 3.78 -21.82
CA VAL A 97 3.03 3.20 -23.18
C VAL A 97 3.86 1.94 -23.37
N ASN A 98 4.83 1.69 -22.49
CA ASN A 98 5.68 0.50 -22.52
C ASN A 98 5.21 -0.60 -21.55
N PHE A 99 4.05 -0.43 -20.93
CA PHE A 99 3.49 -1.45 -20.04
C PHE A 99 3.14 -2.72 -20.82
N ASP A 100 3.72 -3.83 -20.39
CA ASP A 100 3.50 -5.15 -20.96
C ASP A 100 3.15 -6.13 -19.84
N PRO A 101 1.85 -6.37 -19.62
CA PRO A 101 1.41 -7.28 -18.54
C PRO A 101 1.85 -8.73 -18.79
N GLY A 102 2.09 -9.12 -20.02
CA GLY A 102 2.59 -10.45 -20.37
C GLY A 102 3.98 -10.69 -19.78
N LYS A 103 4.89 -9.73 -19.95
CA LYS A 103 6.23 -9.82 -19.35
C LYS A 103 6.20 -9.90 -17.82
N TRP A 104 5.30 -9.18 -17.18
CA TRP A 104 5.15 -9.24 -15.72
C TRP A 104 4.63 -10.61 -15.28
N ALA A 105 3.62 -11.13 -15.97
CA ALA A 105 3.09 -12.46 -15.71
C ALA A 105 4.13 -13.56 -15.92
N ASP A 106 4.91 -13.48 -17.00
CA ASP A 106 5.98 -14.44 -17.30
C ASP A 106 7.10 -14.38 -16.24
N ALA A 107 7.49 -13.19 -15.80
CA ALA A 107 8.46 -13.04 -14.72
C ALA A 107 7.94 -13.65 -13.40
N ALA A 108 6.68 -13.42 -13.04
CA ALA A 108 6.07 -14.01 -11.86
C ALA A 108 6.03 -15.55 -11.96
N LYS A 109 5.62 -16.09 -13.10
CA LYS A 109 5.62 -17.54 -13.36
C LYS A 109 7.02 -18.14 -13.30
N TYR A 110 8.00 -17.50 -13.91
CA TYR A 110 9.40 -17.92 -13.88
C TYR A 110 9.95 -17.98 -12.44
N ALA A 111 9.58 -17.02 -11.61
CA ALA A 111 9.94 -16.98 -10.19
C ALA A 111 9.17 -17.99 -9.32
N GLY A 112 8.18 -18.70 -9.88
CA GLY A 112 7.33 -19.66 -9.16
C GLY A 112 6.22 -19.02 -8.32
N MET A 113 5.92 -17.75 -8.55
CA MET A 113 4.82 -17.04 -7.87
C MET A 113 3.47 -17.59 -8.29
N LYS A 114 2.53 -17.62 -7.35
CA LYS A 114 1.21 -18.26 -7.51
C LYS A 114 0.07 -17.26 -7.60
N TYR A 115 0.27 -16.04 -7.15
CA TYR A 115 -0.71 -14.96 -7.19
C TYR A 115 -0.03 -13.60 -7.34
N VAL A 116 -0.84 -12.61 -7.68
CA VAL A 116 -0.42 -11.20 -7.76
C VAL A 116 -1.32 -10.37 -6.87
N VAL A 117 -0.73 -9.48 -6.10
CA VAL A 117 -1.43 -8.40 -5.38
C VAL A 117 -1.03 -7.09 -6.01
N PHE A 118 -2.01 -6.32 -6.44
CA PHE A 118 -1.78 -5.01 -7.04
C PHE A 118 -2.36 -3.91 -6.16
N THR A 119 -1.54 -2.94 -5.79
CA THR A 119 -1.99 -1.75 -5.06
C THR A 119 -2.73 -0.82 -6.02
N THR A 120 -4.04 -0.97 -6.10
CA THR A 120 -4.89 -0.20 -7.01
C THR A 120 -5.03 1.27 -6.61
N LYS A 121 -4.72 1.61 -5.37
CA LYS A 121 -4.72 2.97 -4.83
C LYS A 121 -3.81 3.01 -3.60
N HIS A 122 -2.84 3.91 -3.58
CA HIS A 122 -1.96 4.14 -2.45
C HIS A 122 -2.42 5.35 -1.63
N HIS A 123 -1.64 5.81 -0.64
CA HIS A 123 -1.99 6.92 0.26
C HIS A 123 -2.15 8.27 -0.46
N ASP A 124 -1.58 8.45 -1.65
CA ASP A 124 -1.77 9.62 -2.50
C ASP A 124 -3.20 9.76 -3.03
N GLY A 125 -3.96 8.69 -3.02
CA GLY A 125 -5.32 8.67 -3.54
C GLY A 125 -5.43 8.47 -5.05
N PHE A 126 -4.30 8.34 -5.78
CA PHE A 126 -4.33 8.08 -7.22
C PHE A 126 -4.90 6.69 -7.50
N CYS A 127 -5.99 6.66 -8.28
CA CYS A 127 -6.71 5.43 -8.60
C CYS A 127 -6.16 4.81 -9.89
N MET A 128 -5.58 3.62 -9.80
CA MET A 128 -5.14 2.82 -10.95
C MET A 128 -6.29 2.02 -11.57
N PHE A 129 -7.50 2.54 -11.53
CA PHE A 129 -8.73 1.93 -12.08
C PHE A 129 -9.74 3.01 -12.43
N ASP A 130 -10.67 2.68 -13.33
CA ASP A 130 -11.79 3.56 -13.68
C ASP A 130 -12.74 3.74 -12.49
N THR A 131 -13.08 5.00 -12.18
CA THR A 131 -13.98 5.36 -11.10
C THR A 131 -14.66 6.69 -11.36
N HIS A 132 -15.91 6.82 -10.92
CA HIS A 132 -16.66 8.09 -10.94
C HIS A 132 -16.59 8.86 -9.62
N GLN A 133 -15.77 8.42 -8.67
CA GLN A 133 -15.66 9.07 -7.35
C GLN A 133 -14.64 10.21 -7.32
N THR A 134 -13.71 10.23 -8.28
CA THR A 134 -12.66 11.24 -8.41
C THR A 134 -12.16 11.28 -9.86
N ASP A 135 -11.56 12.39 -10.26
CA ASP A 135 -10.81 12.57 -11.50
C ASP A 135 -9.30 12.31 -11.34
N TYR A 136 -8.88 11.91 -10.12
CA TYR A 136 -7.49 11.56 -9.82
C TYR A 136 -7.27 10.07 -10.11
N THR A 137 -7.27 9.75 -11.39
CA THR A 137 -7.23 8.37 -11.90
C THR A 137 -6.25 8.20 -13.07
N SER A 138 -5.94 6.95 -13.39
CA SER A 138 -5.12 6.56 -14.54
C SER A 138 -5.91 6.45 -15.86
N VAL A 139 -7.20 6.76 -15.84
CA VAL A 139 -8.14 6.61 -16.97
C VAL A 139 -8.71 7.95 -17.36
#